data_5e9fc32f99c2db4b52eb54ee6312ed54
#
_entry.id   5e9fc32f99c2db4b52eb54ee6312ed54
#
_cell.length_a   1.000
_cell.length_b   1.000
_cell.length_c   1.000
_cell.angle_alpha   90.00
_cell.angle_beta   90.00
_cell.angle_gamma   90.00
#
_symmetry.space_group_name_H-M   'P 1'
#
loop_
_entity.id
_entity.type
_entity.pdbx_description
1 polymer ?
#
loop_
_entity_poly.entity_id
_entity_poly.type
_entity_poly.pdbx_seq_one_letter_code
_entity_poly.pdbx_strand_id
1 'polypeptide(L)'
;MNAAANMLTVASASVRIRQATLLSGVDLDFRGGETVAIVGPNGAGKSTLLRVLSGDQPCSEGHVLLKGRNLQHFSPRELSQHRAMLSQHVNVTFPFRVEEIVMMGAGEQTRAVAQPLVDAAIEELGLGALRHRELPTLSGGEQQRAHFARVLVQLACGEAACGPGVLLLDEPTSSLDLRHQVGLLEIAKRRARAGFAVIAVLHDLNLAVRFADRIIVLNHGRIHADGRTVETITAELIHAVFRVRTAVGHDEGYPFVLPQRMHPVDTD
;
A
#
# COMPACT_ATOMS: atom_id res chain seq x y z
N MET A 1 -0.38 16.76 22.77
CA MET A 1 -0.48 15.92 21.56
C MET A 1 0.93 15.65 21.08
N ASN A 2 1.46 14.43 21.27
CA ASN A 2 2.77 14.06 20.72
C ASN A 2 2.66 14.13 19.19
N ALA A 3 3.52 14.90 18.52
CA ALA A 3 3.63 14.87 17.08
C ALA A 3 3.93 13.42 16.66
N ALA A 4 3.08 12.84 15.81
CA ALA A 4 3.29 11.49 15.31
C ALA A 4 4.69 11.41 14.67
N ALA A 5 5.50 10.46 15.13
CA ALA A 5 6.88 10.33 14.65
C ALA A 5 6.88 9.94 13.16
N ASN A 6 7.80 10.53 12.39
CA ASN A 6 8.02 10.13 11.00
C ASN A 6 8.45 8.66 10.96
N MET A 7 7.67 7.84 10.24
CA MET A 7 7.99 6.43 10.02
C MET A 7 8.87 6.24 8.79
N LEU A 8 8.57 6.98 7.71
CA LEU A 8 9.41 7.03 6.51
C LEU A 8 9.62 8.48 6.11
N THR A 9 10.84 8.81 5.70
CA THR A 9 11.22 10.09 5.06
C THR A 9 11.93 9.78 3.76
N VAL A 10 11.47 10.38 2.68
CA VAL A 10 12.08 10.32 1.35
C VAL A 10 12.69 11.67 1.05
N ALA A 11 13.97 11.73 0.78
CA ALA A 11 14.69 12.96 0.50
C ALA A 11 15.29 12.94 -0.91
N SER A 12 14.76 13.78 -1.79
CA SER A 12 15.18 14.02 -3.18
C SER A 12 15.40 12.73 -3.98
N ALA A 13 14.51 11.73 -3.75
CA ALA A 13 14.66 10.41 -4.33
C ALA A 13 14.41 10.42 -5.84
N SER A 14 15.37 9.93 -6.58
CA SER A 14 15.27 9.70 -8.03
C SER A 14 15.59 8.24 -8.35
N VAL A 15 14.90 7.69 -9.34
CA VAL A 15 15.15 6.34 -9.85
C VAL A 15 15.32 6.41 -11.36
N ARG A 16 16.47 5.97 -11.84
CA ARG A 16 16.79 5.85 -13.27
C ARG A 16 17.13 4.40 -13.58
N ILE A 17 16.51 3.86 -14.63
CA ILE A 17 16.85 2.54 -15.15
C ILE A 17 17.21 2.69 -16.62
N ARG A 18 18.45 2.43 -16.96
CA ARG A 18 19.02 2.71 -18.30
C ARG A 18 18.83 4.21 -18.64
N GLN A 19 18.06 4.51 -19.70
CA GLN A 19 17.75 5.89 -20.13
C GLN A 19 16.42 6.43 -19.59
N ALA A 20 15.64 5.60 -18.91
CA ALA A 20 14.31 6.00 -18.41
C ALA A 20 14.41 6.52 -16.96
N THR A 21 13.88 7.71 -16.72
CA THR A 21 13.69 8.25 -15.38
C THR A 21 12.29 7.85 -14.91
N LEU A 22 12.24 7.00 -13.89
CA LEU A 22 10.98 6.48 -13.31
C LEU A 22 10.48 7.34 -12.15
N LEU A 23 11.40 7.94 -11.39
CA LEU A 23 11.12 8.94 -10.34
C LEU A 23 12.15 10.06 -10.43
N SER A 24 11.76 11.29 -10.12
CA SER A 24 12.61 12.47 -10.24
C SER A 24 12.38 13.43 -9.08
N GLY A 25 13.34 13.51 -8.13
CA GLY A 25 13.36 14.47 -7.05
C GLY A 25 12.12 14.38 -6.14
N VAL A 26 11.81 13.20 -5.65
CA VAL A 26 10.66 12.96 -4.78
C VAL A 26 11.04 13.24 -3.33
N ASP A 27 10.28 14.13 -2.67
CA ASP A 27 10.39 14.45 -1.25
C ASP A 27 9.06 14.13 -0.57
N LEU A 28 9.05 13.25 0.44
CA LEU A 28 7.84 12.80 1.15
C LEU A 28 8.17 12.41 2.59
N ASP A 29 7.21 12.67 3.49
CA ASP A 29 7.21 12.15 4.86
C ASP A 29 5.94 11.34 5.11
N PHE A 30 6.07 10.19 5.77
CA PHE A 30 4.95 9.36 6.19
C PHE A 30 4.98 9.18 7.70
N ARG A 31 3.84 9.38 8.35
CA ARG A 31 3.71 9.35 9.81
C ARG A 31 3.02 8.10 10.29
N GLY A 32 3.35 7.68 11.51
CA GLY A 32 2.56 6.66 12.21
C GLY A 32 1.15 7.17 12.48
N GLY A 33 0.16 6.28 12.31
CA GLY A 33 -1.25 6.65 12.48
C GLY A 33 -1.92 7.23 11.24
N GLU A 34 -1.20 7.35 10.12
CA GLU A 34 -1.69 7.97 8.89
C GLU A 34 -2.03 6.90 7.83
N THR A 35 -3.13 7.10 7.10
CA THR A 35 -3.46 6.37 5.88
C THR A 35 -3.19 7.26 4.67
N VAL A 36 -2.33 6.81 3.76
CA VAL A 36 -1.93 7.54 2.55
C VAL A 36 -2.29 6.73 1.30
N ALA A 37 -3.00 7.33 0.37
CA ALA A 37 -3.19 6.76 -0.95
C ALA A 37 -2.26 7.42 -1.98
N ILE A 38 -1.57 6.60 -2.78
CA ILE A 38 -0.81 7.03 -3.93
C ILE A 38 -1.68 6.77 -5.17
N VAL A 39 -2.03 7.83 -5.89
CA VAL A 39 -2.82 7.75 -7.12
C VAL A 39 -2.08 8.39 -8.29
N GLY A 40 -2.53 8.13 -9.51
CA GLY A 40 -1.95 8.69 -10.73
C GLY A 40 -2.16 7.76 -11.92
N PRO A 41 -1.92 8.23 -13.15
CA PRO A 41 -2.10 7.43 -14.36
C PRO A 41 -1.14 6.22 -14.42
N ASN A 42 -1.40 5.31 -15.36
CA ASN A 42 -0.49 4.20 -15.61
C ASN A 42 0.87 4.73 -16.09
N GLY A 43 1.95 4.14 -15.59
CA GLY A 43 3.30 4.60 -15.90
C GLY A 43 3.75 5.85 -15.12
N ALA A 44 2.94 6.40 -14.19
CA ALA A 44 3.32 7.57 -13.39
C ALA A 44 4.46 7.31 -12.39
N GLY A 45 4.83 6.04 -12.13
CA GLY A 45 5.90 5.68 -11.19
C GLY A 45 5.40 5.18 -9.82
N LYS A 46 4.09 4.93 -9.65
CA LYS A 46 3.48 4.54 -8.36
C LYS A 46 4.12 3.28 -7.73
N SER A 47 4.17 2.17 -8.48
CA SER A 47 4.79 0.93 -7.99
C SER A 47 6.31 1.08 -7.82
N THR A 48 6.97 1.95 -8.60
CA THR A 48 8.38 2.28 -8.40
C THR A 48 8.57 3.01 -7.07
N LEU A 49 7.72 4.00 -6.76
CA LEU A 49 7.76 4.70 -5.47
C LEU A 49 7.54 3.71 -4.33
N LEU A 50 6.54 2.82 -4.44
CA LEU A 50 6.28 1.83 -3.41
C LEU A 50 7.48 0.89 -3.18
N ARG A 51 8.18 0.46 -4.26
CA ARG A 51 9.40 -0.34 -4.16
C ARG A 51 10.57 0.44 -3.56
N VAL A 52 10.64 1.75 -3.78
CA VAL A 52 11.63 2.62 -3.10
C VAL A 52 11.33 2.70 -1.61
N LEU A 53 10.06 2.87 -1.22
CA LEU A 53 9.62 2.90 0.17
C LEU A 53 9.82 1.55 0.88
N SER A 54 9.71 0.44 0.14
CA SER A 54 9.96 -0.91 0.68
C SER A 54 11.46 -1.24 0.80
N GLY A 55 12.34 -0.50 0.11
CA GLY A 55 13.76 -0.82 0.00
C GLY A 55 14.10 -1.86 -1.07
N ASP A 56 13.10 -2.35 -1.83
CA ASP A 56 13.31 -3.33 -2.91
C ASP A 56 13.93 -2.68 -4.17
N GLN A 57 13.81 -1.34 -4.30
CA GLN A 57 14.41 -0.55 -5.36
C GLN A 57 15.28 0.54 -4.74
N PRO A 58 16.61 0.51 -4.92
CA PRO A 58 17.48 1.59 -4.46
C PRO A 58 17.25 2.87 -5.27
N CYS A 59 17.43 4.03 -4.62
CA CYS A 59 17.46 5.32 -5.30
C CYS A 59 18.75 5.44 -6.11
N SER A 60 18.68 6.07 -7.30
CA SER A 60 19.85 6.51 -8.07
C SER A 60 20.44 7.78 -7.49
N GLU A 61 19.58 8.65 -6.92
CA GLU A 61 19.93 9.88 -6.20
C GLU A 61 18.97 10.02 -5.02
N GLY A 62 19.41 10.70 -3.96
CA GLY A 62 18.63 10.84 -2.74
C GLY A 62 18.64 9.59 -1.87
N HIS A 63 17.77 9.54 -0.87
CA HIS A 63 17.71 8.42 0.06
C HIS A 63 16.34 8.30 0.75
N VAL A 64 16.13 7.16 1.40
CA VAL A 64 14.93 6.92 2.23
C VAL A 64 15.38 6.56 3.63
N LEU A 65 14.77 7.20 4.62
CA LEU A 65 14.98 6.90 6.03
C LEU A 65 13.75 6.18 6.59
N LEU A 66 13.97 5.07 7.29
CA LEU A 66 12.98 4.37 8.08
C LEU A 66 13.29 4.59 9.56
N LYS A 67 12.38 5.26 10.27
CA LYS A 67 12.58 5.65 11.68
C LYS A 67 13.93 6.37 11.88
N GLY A 68 14.32 7.25 10.95
CA GLY A 68 15.56 8.03 10.98
C GLY A 68 16.83 7.31 10.53
N ARG A 69 16.79 6.01 10.24
CA ARG A 69 17.93 5.23 9.73
C ARG A 69 17.77 4.97 8.23
N ASN A 70 18.83 5.13 7.43
CA ASN A 70 18.79 4.89 5.99
C ASN A 70 18.41 3.43 5.69
N LEU A 71 17.43 3.23 4.78
CA LEU A 71 16.95 1.91 4.37
C LEU A 71 18.07 0.97 3.89
N GLN A 72 19.08 1.50 3.23
CA GLN A 72 20.22 0.72 2.73
C GLN A 72 21.10 0.11 3.84
N HIS A 73 20.96 0.60 5.07
CA HIS A 73 21.71 0.09 6.22
C HIS A 73 20.98 -1.02 6.99
N PHE A 74 19.76 -1.36 6.58
CA PHE A 74 19.03 -2.48 7.15
C PHE A 74 19.37 -3.77 6.40
N SER A 75 19.62 -4.84 7.13
CA SER A 75 19.58 -6.17 6.54
C SER A 75 18.13 -6.52 6.13
N PRO A 76 17.91 -7.44 5.17
CA PRO A 76 16.57 -7.89 4.80
C PRO A 76 15.76 -8.40 6.00
N ARG A 77 16.41 -9.06 6.96
CA ARG A 77 15.82 -9.56 8.20
C ARG A 77 15.33 -8.42 9.10
N GLU A 78 16.20 -7.43 9.38
CA GLU A 78 15.80 -6.25 10.15
C GLU A 78 14.67 -5.51 9.47
N LEU A 79 14.77 -5.29 8.15
CA LEU A 79 13.77 -4.57 7.38
C LEU A 79 12.40 -5.24 7.45
N SER A 80 12.35 -6.59 7.42
CA SER A 80 11.10 -7.36 7.52
C SER A 80 10.36 -7.18 8.86
N GLN A 81 11.06 -6.76 9.92
CA GLN A 81 10.46 -6.44 11.22
C GLN A 81 9.85 -5.05 11.29
N HIS A 82 10.26 -4.15 10.40
CA HIS A 82 9.81 -2.75 10.41
C HIS A 82 8.79 -2.44 9.32
N ARG A 83 8.74 -3.25 8.25
CA ARG A 83 7.79 -3.04 7.15
C ARG A 83 7.27 -4.36 6.61
N ALA A 84 6.02 -4.36 6.18
CA ALA A 84 5.43 -5.44 5.43
C ALA A 84 4.80 -4.91 4.15
N MET A 85 4.85 -5.70 3.06
CA MET A 85 4.35 -5.29 1.76
C MET A 85 3.47 -6.37 1.12
N LEU A 86 2.29 -5.96 0.67
CA LEU A 86 1.44 -6.71 -0.24
C LEU A 86 1.74 -6.26 -1.66
N SER A 87 2.40 -7.10 -2.45
CA SER A 87 2.70 -6.83 -3.86
C SER A 87 1.51 -7.18 -4.75
N GLN A 88 1.35 -6.48 -5.87
CA GLN A 88 0.27 -6.66 -6.84
C GLN A 88 0.18 -8.10 -7.37
N HIS A 89 1.31 -8.69 -7.71
CA HIS A 89 1.38 -10.05 -8.23
C HIS A 89 2.34 -10.89 -7.40
N VAL A 90 1.82 -11.93 -6.79
CA VAL A 90 2.60 -12.95 -6.10
C VAL A 90 2.27 -14.28 -6.77
N ASN A 91 3.13 -14.73 -7.68
CA ASN A 91 2.96 -16.04 -8.33
C ASN A 91 3.55 -17.13 -7.44
N VAL A 92 2.69 -17.92 -6.82
CA VAL A 92 3.06 -19.12 -6.10
C VAL A 92 2.63 -20.32 -6.94
N THR A 93 3.59 -20.96 -7.60
CA THR A 93 3.33 -22.13 -8.45
C THR A 93 3.33 -23.45 -7.68
N PHE A 94 3.90 -23.47 -6.49
CA PHE A 94 3.93 -24.65 -5.63
C PHE A 94 2.61 -24.79 -4.85
N PRO A 95 2.08 -26.03 -4.65
CA PRO A 95 0.76 -26.25 -4.03
C PRO A 95 0.78 -26.09 -2.49
N PHE A 96 1.24 -24.96 -2.01
CA PHE A 96 1.12 -24.61 -0.60
C PHE A 96 -0.35 -24.42 -0.18
N ARG A 97 -0.68 -24.88 1.01
CA ARG A 97 -1.98 -24.59 1.64
C ARG A 97 -2.05 -23.14 2.10
N VAL A 98 -3.26 -22.61 2.23
CA VAL A 98 -3.48 -21.25 2.73
C VAL A 98 -2.76 -21.02 4.05
N GLU A 99 -2.89 -21.93 5.02
CA GLU A 99 -2.21 -21.79 6.33
C GLU A 99 -0.68 -21.77 6.22
N GLU A 100 -0.10 -22.50 5.27
CA GLU A 100 1.35 -22.51 5.05
C GLU A 100 1.82 -21.17 4.48
N ILE A 101 1.07 -20.60 3.52
CA ILE A 101 1.33 -19.25 2.99
C ILE A 101 1.25 -18.21 4.11
N VAL A 102 0.20 -18.27 4.93
CA VAL A 102 0.02 -17.30 6.04
C VAL A 102 1.13 -17.44 7.07
N MET A 103 1.54 -18.68 7.39
CA MET A 103 2.64 -18.99 8.31
C MET A 103 3.99 -18.42 7.84
N MET A 104 4.22 -18.31 6.52
CA MET A 104 5.46 -17.69 6.00
C MET A 104 5.63 -16.23 6.47
N GLY A 105 4.54 -15.54 6.82
CA GLY A 105 4.59 -14.20 7.41
C GLY A 105 5.29 -14.14 8.75
N ALA A 106 5.34 -15.25 9.49
CA ALA A 106 5.98 -15.32 10.81
C ALA A 106 7.53 -15.33 10.73
N GLY A 107 8.10 -15.59 9.55
CA GLY A 107 9.56 -15.66 9.38
C GLY A 107 10.19 -16.74 10.25
N GLU A 108 11.12 -16.34 11.11
CA GLU A 108 11.86 -17.25 12.00
C GLU A 108 11.19 -17.47 13.37
N GLN A 109 9.97 -16.97 13.58
CA GLN A 109 9.26 -17.17 14.84
C GLN A 109 8.96 -18.67 15.06
N THR A 110 8.99 -19.09 16.32
CA THR A 110 8.59 -20.46 16.66
C THR A 110 7.10 -20.66 16.35
N ARG A 111 6.70 -21.89 16.03
CA ARG A 111 5.31 -22.21 15.75
C ARG A 111 4.38 -21.83 16.91
N ALA A 112 4.84 -21.96 18.14
CA ALA A 112 4.06 -21.60 19.32
C ALA A 112 3.70 -20.10 19.36
N VAL A 113 4.59 -19.22 18.89
CA VAL A 113 4.36 -17.77 18.79
C VAL A 113 3.56 -17.43 17.54
N ALA A 114 3.86 -18.08 16.42
CA ALA A 114 3.28 -17.77 15.13
C ALA A 114 1.82 -18.26 14.98
N GLN A 115 1.49 -19.44 15.53
CA GLN A 115 0.19 -20.07 15.31
C GLN A 115 -1.01 -19.21 15.73
N PRO A 116 -1.03 -18.56 16.90
CA PRO A 116 -2.12 -17.65 17.27
C PRO A 116 -2.29 -16.48 16.31
N LEU A 117 -1.19 -15.93 15.76
CA LEU A 117 -1.21 -14.83 14.79
C LEU A 117 -1.78 -15.29 13.45
N VAL A 118 -1.40 -16.50 13.01
CA VAL A 118 -1.92 -17.14 11.80
C VAL A 118 -3.42 -17.38 11.92
N ASP A 119 -3.86 -17.93 13.05
CA ASP A 119 -5.28 -18.22 13.29
C ASP A 119 -6.11 -16.92 13.28
N ALA A 120 -5.62 -15.88 13.95
CA ALA A 120 -6.27 -14.57 13.95
C ALA A 120 -6.33 -13.93 12.55
N ALA A 121 -5.26 -14.01 11.76
CA ALA A 121 -5.24 -13.45 10.41
C ALA A 121 -6.16 -14.22 9.44
N ILE A 122 -6.23 -15.55 9.55
CA ILE A 122 -7.15 -16.40 8.78
C ILE A 122 -8.59 -16.04 9.11
N GLU A 123 -8.93 -15.86 10.38
CA GLU A 123 -10.26 -15.48 10.84
C GLU A 123 -10.62 -14.06 10.36
N GLU A 124 -9.72 -13.08 10.57
CA GLU A 124 -9.94 -11.67 10.18
C GLU A 124 -10.24 -11.51 8.69
N LEU A 125 -9.69 -12.39 7.83
CA LEU A 125 -9.88 -12.36 6.38
C LEU A 125 -10.92 -13.36 5.85
N GLY A 126 -11.63 -14.04 6.74
CA GLY A 126 -12.67 -15.00 6.38
C GLY A 126 -12.14 -16.18 5.56
N LEU A 127 -10.95 -16.69 5.87
CA LEU A 127 -10.27 -17.78 5.17
C LEU A 127 -10.42 -19.15 5.87
N GLY A 128 -11.20 -19.23 6.96
CA GLY A 128 -11.31 -20.43 7.78
C GLY A 128 -11.66 -21.68 6.99
N ALA A 129 -12.68 -21.62 6.13
CA ALA A 129 -13.11 -22.72 5.26
C ALA A 129 -12.08 -23.10 4.16
N LEU A 130 -11.14 -22.20 3.87
CA LEU A 130 -10.12 -22.38 2.84
C LEU A 130 -8.75 -22.78 3.41
N ARG A 131 -8.62 -22.82 4.73
CA ARG A 131 -7.36 -22.99 5.48
C ARG A 131 -6.45 -24.09 4.92
N HIS A 132 -7.03 -25.24 4.62
CA HIS A 132 -6.31 -26.44 4.17
C HIS A 132 -6.31 -26.61 2.64
N ARG A 133 -6.92 -25.70 1.90
CA ARG A 133 -6.93 -25.74 0.44
C ARG A 133 -5.60 -25.23 -0.11
N GLU A 134 -5.21 -25.80 -1.25
CA GLU A 134 -4.02 -25.39 -1.99
C GLU A 134 -4.25 -24.01 -2.66
N LEU A 135 -3.31 -23.09 -2.49
CA LEU A 135 -3.42 -21.71 -2.99
C LEU A 135 -3.72 -21.64 -4.51
N PRO A 136 -3.08 -22.45 -5.40
CA PRO A 136 -3.38 -22.38 -6.83
C PRO A 136 -4.82 -22.80 -7.20
N THR A 137 -5.54 -23.47 -6.31
CA THR A 137 -6.94 -23.88 -6.54
C THR A 137 -7.95 -22.80 -6.18
N LEU A 138 -7.51 -21.70 -5.59
CA LEU A 138 -8.34 -20.60 -5.14
C LEU A 138 -8.56 -19.57 -6.25
N SER A 139 -9.66 -18.82 -6.17
CA SER A 139 -9.89 -17.63 -6.99
C SER A 139 -8.83 -16.56 -6.71
N GLY A 140 -8.60 -15.64 -7.66
CA GLY A 140 -7.64 -14.55 -7.49
C GLY A 140 -7.89 -13.71 -6.22
N GLY A 141 -9.16 -13.44 -5.90
CA GLY A 141 -9.51 -12.71 -4.69
C GLY A 141 -9.24 -13.49 -3.39
N GLU A 142 -9.43 -14.82 -3.39
CA GLU A 142 -9.08 -15.67 -2.26
C GLU A 142 -7.57 -15.74 -2.07
N GLN A 143 -6.81 -15.89 -3.17
CA GLN A 143 -5.34 -15.84 -3.13
C GLN A 143 -4.84 -14.50 -2.57
N GLN A 144 -5.41 -13.38 -3.03
CA GLN A 144 -5.03 -12.05 -2.55
C GLN A 144 -5.29 -11.89 -1.06
N ARG A 145 -6.44 -12.39 -0.55
CA ARG A 145 -6.71 -12.39 0.89
C ARG A 145 -5.73 -13.27 1.67
N ALA A 146 -5.33 -14.44 1.15
CA ALA A 146 -4.32 -15.29 1.77
C ALA A 146 -2.94 -14.60 1.84
N HIS A 147 -2.52 -13.91 0.77
CA HIS A 147 -1.30 -13.10 0.79
C HIS A 147 -1.40 -11.90 1.74
N PHE A 148 -2.55 -11.28 1.85
CA PHE A 148 -2.75 -10.22 2.83
C PHE A 148 -2.70 -10.75 4.28
N ALA A 149 -3.27 -11.93 4.55
CA ALA A 149 -3.14 -12.61 5.85
C ALA A 149 -1.66 -12.84 6.21
N ARG A 150 -0.84 -13.30 5.25
CA ARG A 150 0.60 -13.45 5.41
C ARG A 150 1.28 -12.13 5.81
N VAL A 151 0.90 -11.05 5.14
CA VAL A 151 1.42 -9.69 5.42
C VAL A 151 1.02 -9.22 6.82
N LEU A 152 -0.21 -9.50 7.26
CA LEU A 152 -0.68 -9.16 8.60
C LEU A 152 0.07 -9.93 9.70
N VAL A 153 0.38 -11.20 9.48
CA VAL A 153 1.21 -11.99 10.41
C VAL A 153 2.61 -11.41 10.49
N GLN A 154 3.24 -11.08 9.35
CA GLN A 154 4.54 -10.41 9.33
C GLN A 154 4.52 -9.11 10.12
N LEU A 155 3.49 -8.29 9.90
CA LEU A 155 3.33 -7.00 10.58
C LEU A 155 3.20 -7.18 12.10
N ALA A 156 2.42 -8.16 12.57
CA ALA A 156 2.23 -8.45 13.98
C ALA A 156 3.53 -8.95 14.65
N CYS A 157 4.30 -9.80 13.96
CA CYS A 157 5.61 -10.24 14.46
C CYS A 157 6.60 -9.07 14.56
N GLY A 158 6.61 -8.17 13.57
CA GLY A 158 7.44 -6.97 13.58
C GLY A 158 7.04 -5.99 14.69
N GLU A 159 5.74 -5.78 14.90
CA GLU A 159 5.22 -4.93 15.97
C GLU A 159 5.65 -5.41 17.35
N ALA A 160 5.58 -6.71 17.61
CA ALA A 160 6.02 -7.30 18.87
C ALA A 160 7.51 -7.08 19.13
N ALA A 161 8.35 -7.04 18.09
CA ALA A 161 9.79 -6.86 18.19
C ALA A 161 10.24 -5.40 18.24
N CYS A 162 9.62 -4.52 17.43
CA CYS A 162 10.15 -3.19 17.12
C CYS A 162 9.09 -2.07 17.22
N GLY A 163 7.87 -2.38 17.70
CA GLY A 163 6.72 -1.48 17.70
C GLY A 163 6.15 -1.25 16.30
N PRO A 164 5.14 -0.37 16.16
CA PRO A 164 4.49 -0.10 14.89
C PRO A 164 5.47 0.27 13.78
N GLY A 165 5.22 -0.22 12.59
CA GLY A 165 6.05 -0.06 11.40
C GLY A 165 5.26 0.50 10.21
N VAL A 166 5.58 0.01 9.02
CA VAL A 166 5.01 0.47 7.76
C VAL A 166 4.30 -0.69 7.05
N LEU A 167 3.05 -0.46 6.62
CA LEU A 167 2.29 -1.35 5.76
C LEU A 167 2.19 -0.74 4.37
N LEU A 168 2.74 -1.43 3.37
CA LEU A 168 2.74 -1.04 1.97
C LEU A 168 1.79 -1.95 1.18
N LEU A 169 0.91 -1.38 0.40
CA LEU A 169 -0.11 -2.10 -0.37
C LEU A 169 -0.05 -1.67 -1.85
N ASP A 170 0.36 -2.59 -2.73
CA ASP A 170 0.39 -2.34 -4.17
C ASP A 170 -0.88 -2.91 -4.81
N GLU A 171 -1.82 -2.05 -5.17
CA GLU A 171 -3.11 -2.38 -5.78
C GLU A 171 -3.89 -3.50 -5.04
N PRO A 172 -4.12 -3.35 -3.73
CA PRO A 172 -4.63 -4.43 -2.89
C PRO A 172 -6.07 -4.85 -3.22
N THR A 173 -6.77 -4.09 -4.07
CA THR A 173 -8.20 -4.26 -4.36
C THR A 173 -8.49 -4.80 -5.76
N SER A 174 -7.48 -4.96 -6.63
CA SER A 174 -7.65 -5.23 -8.06
C SER A 174 -8.38 -6.55 -8.40
N SER A 175 -8.28 -7.57 -7.55
CA SER A 175 -8.89 -8.90 -7.77
C SER A 175 -10.07 -9.20 -6.85
N LEU A 176 -10.53 -8.20 -6.09
CA LEU A 176 -11.56 -8.38 -5.06
C LEU A 176 -12.91 -7.83 -5.51
N ASP A 177 -13.99 -8.47 -5.08
CA ASP A 177 -15.33 -7.89 -5.14
C ASP A 177 -15.47 -6.72 -4.14
N LEU A 178 -16.50 -5.91 -4.30
CA LEU A 178 -16.73 -4.69 -3.54
C LEU A 178 -16.70 -4.91 -2.02
N ARG A 179 -17.31 -6.00 -1.53
CA ARG A 179 -17.34 -6.33 -0.10
C ARG A 179 -15.92 -6.55 0.44
N HIS A 180 -15.13 -7.34 -0.28
CA HIS A 180 -13.77 -7.67 0.12
C HIS A 180 -12.80 -6.48 -0.06
N GLN A 181 -13.00 -5.64 -1.09
CA GLN A 181 -12.25 -4.38 -1.25
C GLN A 181 -12.41 -3.49 -0.01
N VAL A 182 -13.66 -3.22 0.36
CA VAL A 182 -13.96 -2.40 1.55
C VAL A 182 -13.41 -3.04 2.82
N GLY A 183 -13.63 -4.35 3.00
CA GLY A 183 -13.13 -5.09 4.17
C GLY A 183 -11.61 -5.01 4.33
N LEU A 184 -10.86 -5.20 3.24
CA LEU A 184 -9.39 -5.12 3.26
C LEU A 184 -8.91 -3.71 3.64
N LEU A 185 -9.49 -2.67 3.05
CA LEU A 185 -9.13 -1.29 3.36
C LEU A 185 -9.47 -0.91 4.80
N GLU A 186 -10.59 -1.41 5.35
CA GLU A 186 -10.92 -1.19 6.77
C GLU A 186 -9.94 -1.90 7.72
N ILE A 187 -9.45 -3.10 7.36
CA ILE A 187 -8.37 -3.77 8.10
C ILE A 187 -7.11 -2.89 8.09
N ALA A 188 -6.72 -2.39 6.93
CA ALA A 188 -5.56 -1.51 6.78
C ALA A 188 -5.71 -0.22 7.61
N LYS A 189 -6.90 0.42 7.63
CA LYS A 189 -7.20 1.58 8.48
C LYS A 189 -7.09 1.25 9.98
N ARG A 190 -7.52 0.06 10.40
CA ARG A 190 -7.33 -0.36 11.80
C ARG A 190 -5.84 -0.45 12.17
N ARG A 191 -4.97 -0.92 11.26
CA ARG A 191 -3.51 -0.91 11.48
C ARG A 191 -2.97 0.51 11.61
N ALA A 192 -3.46 1.47 10.79
CA ALA A 192 -3.07 2.87 10.97
C ALA A 192 -3.47 3.39 12.36
N ARG A 193 -4.71 3.16 12.80
CA ARG A 193 -5.16 3.56 14.15
C ARG A 193 -4.33 2.92 15.28
N ALA A 194 -3.70 1.79 15.03
CA ALA A 194 -2.75 1.15 15.95
C ALA A 194 -1.32 1.75 15.87
N GLY A 195 -1.11 2.82 15.10
CA GLY A 195 0.14 3.56 15.02
C GLY A 195 1.03 3.23 13.82
N PHE A 196 0.61 2.34 12.92
CA PHE A 196 1.36 2.07 11.68
C PHE A 196 1.22 3.21 10.67
N ALA A 197 2.23 3.42 9.83
CA ALA A 197 2.07 4.16 8.60
C ALA A 197 1.52 3.21 7.52
N VAL A 198 0.36 3.53 6.93
CA VAL A 198 -0.26 2.66 5.92
C VAL A 198 -0.31 3.40 4.59
N ILE A 199 0.37 2.86 3.58
CA ILE A 199 0.51 3.47 2.27
C ILE A 199 -0.02 2.51 1.22
N ALA A 200 -1.01 2.93 0.43
CA ALA A 200 -1.63 2.11 -0.60
C ALA A 200 -1.59 2.77 -1.98
N VAL A 201 -1.17 2.04 -2.98
CA VAL A 201 -1.41 2.41 -4.39
C VAL A 201 -2.83 1.99 -4.75
N LEU A 202 -3.65 2.93 -5.16
CA LEU A 202 -5.03 2.69 -5.56
C LEU A 202 -5.32 3.30 -6.94
N HIS A 203 -6.11 2.59 -7.76
CA HIS A 203 -6.55 3.08 -9.07
C HIS A 203 -7.91 3.77 -9.02
N ASP A 204 -8.80 3.31 -8.15
CA ASP A 204 -10.11 3.91 -7.97
C ASP A 204 -10.01 5.12 -7.03
N LEU A 205 -10.32 6.30 -7.57
CA LEU A 205 -10.27 7.56 -6.81
C LEU A 205 -11.29 7.58 -5.67
N ASN A 206 -12.47 6.97 -5.84
CA ASN A 206 -13.49 6.93 -4.79
C ASN A 206 -13.05 6.01 -3.63
N LEU A 207 -12.41 4.87 -3.95
CA LEU A 207 -11.80 4.03 -2.93
C LEU A 207 -10.63 4.74 -2.24
N ALA A 208 -9.80 5.50 -2.98
CA ALA A 208 -8.71 6.29 -2.40
C ALA A 208 -9.25 7.36 -1.44
N VAL A 209 -10.30 8.08 -1.82
CA VAL A 209 -10.98 9.05 -0.96
C VAL A 209 -11.53 8.40 0.31
N ARG A 210 -12.20 7.24 0.17
CA ARG A 210 -12.75 6.51 1.31
C ARG A 210 -11.67 6.01 2.27
N PHE A 211 -10.53 5.61 1.73
CA PHE A 211 -9.46 4.99 2.49
C PHE A 211 -8.56 6.00 3.20
N ALA A 212 -8.11 7.05 2.49
CA ALA A 212 -6.95 7.82 2.89
C ALA A 212 -7.28 9.13 3.60
N ASP A 213 -6.49 9.45 4.62
CA ASP A 213 -6.46 10.78 5.24
C ASP A 213 -5.76 11.79 4.31
N ARG A 214 -4.74 11.30 3.56
CA ARG A 214 -3.91 12.07 2.65
C ARG A 214 -3.74 11.36 1.32
N ILE A 215 -3.76 12.11 0.23
CA ILE A 215 -3.54 11.62 -1.13
C ILE A 215 -2.29 12.24 -1.72
N ILE A 216 -1.44 11.38 -2.28
CA ILE A 216 -0.29 11.76 -3.09
C ILE A 216 -0.64 11.45 -4.54
N VAL A 217 -0.59 12.46 -5.39
CA VAL A 217 -0.83 12.33 -6.83
C VAL A 217 0.51 12.32 -7.55
N LEU A 218 0.83 11.19 -8.17
CA LEU A 218 2.05 11.02 -8.93
C LEU A 218 1.76 11.17 -10.43
N ASN A 219 2.58 11.96 -11.13
CA ASN A 219 2.49 12.13 -12.58
C ASN A 219 3.90 12.24 -13.17
N HIS A 220 4.20 11.45 -14.22
CA HIS A 220 5.51 11.42 -14.88
C HIS A 220 6.72 11.34 -13.92
N GLY A 221 6.63 10.47 -12.91
CA GLY A 221 7.68 10.25 -11.91
C GLY A 221 7.89 11.40 -10.91
N ARG A 222 6.97 12.36 -10.83
CA ARG A 222 7.03 13.51 -9.91
C ARG A 222 5.77 13.61 -9.07
N ILE A 223 5.89 14.19 -7.89
CA ILE A 223 4.72 14.55 -7.09
C ILE A 223 4.03 15.74 -7.75
N HIS A 224 2.80 15.54 -8.17
CA HIS A 224 1.95 16.58 -8.76
C HIS A 224 1.14 17.30 -7.68
N ALA A 225 0.61 16.54 -6.71
CA ALA A 225 -0.09 17.07 -5.56
C ALA A 225 0.14 16.14 -4.36
N ASP A 226 0.09 16.72 -3.17
CA ASP A 226 0.23 16.04 -1.89
C ASP A 226 -0.56 16.82 -0.83
N GLY A 227 -1.61 16.22 -0.28
CA GLY A 227 -2.48 16.93 0.64
C GLY A 227 -3.63 16.08 1.17
N ARG A 228 -4.46 16.71 2.01
CA ARG A 228 -5.67 16.07 2.54
C ARG A 228 -6.60 15.68 1.41
N THR A 229 -7.19 14.52 1.55
CA THR A 229 -8.07 13.93 0.53
C THR A 229 -9.14 14.90 0.01
N VAL A 230 -9.81 15.62 0.92
CA VAL A 230 -10.89 16.54 0.60
C VAL A 230 -10.44 17.80 -0.16
N GLU A 231 -9.17 18.17 -0.04
CA GLU A 231 -8.58 19.36 -0.68
C GLU A 231 -7.88 19.01 -2.00
N THR A 232 -7.46 17.76 -2.16
CA THR A 232 -6.61 17.33 -3.28
C THR A 232 -7.44 16.89 -4.49
N ILE A 233 -8.56 16.20 -4.29
CA ILE A 233 -9.37 15.66 -5.39
C ILE A 233 -10.31 16.74 -5.93
N THR A 234 -9.86 17.43 -6.98
CA THR A 234 -10.63 18.47 -7.69
C THR A 234 -10.80 18.13 -9.17
N ALA A 235 -11.77 18.78 -9.83
CA ALA A 235 -11.99 18.61 -11.26
C ALA A 235 -10.76 19.04 -12.08
N GLU A 236 -10.08 20.10 -11.67
CA GLU A 236 -8.87 20.63 -12.29
C GLU A 236 -7.72 19.63 -12.18
N LEU A 237 -7.51 19.01 -11.00
CA LEU A 237 -6.49 17.99 -10.82
C LEU A 237 -6.77 16.78 -11.70
N ILE A 238 -8.02 16.30 -11.72
CA ILE A 238 -8.40 15.15 -12.55
C ILE A 238 -8.16 15.44 -14.01
N HIS A 239 -8.54 16.63 -14.48
CA HIS A 239 -8.28 17.05 -15.85
C HIS A 239 -6.77 17.11 -16.16
N ALA A 240 -5.98 17.75 -15.31
CA ALA A 240 -4.54 17.95 -15.52
C ALA A 240 -3.75 16.64 -15.55
N VAL A 241 -4.07 15.70 -14.62
CA VAL A 241 -3.29 14.49 -14.41
C VAL A 241 -3.83 13.30 -15.18
N PHE A 242 -5.14 13.08 -15.15
CA PHE A 242 -5.76 11.89 -15.75
C PHE A 242 -6.28 12.12 -17.17
N ARG A 243 -6.23 13.37 -17.68
CA ARG A 243 -6.73 13.75 -19.00
C ARG A 243 -8.23 13.41 -19.18
N VAL A 244 -8.99 13.62 -18.12
CA VAL A 244 -10.43 13.38 -18.08
C VAL A 244 -11.13 14.65 -17.62
N ARG A 245 -12.15 15.09 -18.36
CA ARG A 245 -13.05 16.16 -17.92
C ARG A 245 -14.19 15.53 -17.12
N THR A 246 -14.39 15.99 -15.88
CA THR A 246 -15.46 15.52 -15.00
C THR A 246 -15.83 16.62 -14.00
N ALA A 247 -17.00 16.47 -13.39
CA ALA A 247 -17.35 17.21 -12.18
C ALA A 247 -17.04 16.34 -10.94
N VAL A 248 -16.54 16.97 -9.89
CA VAL A 248 -16.37 16.35 -8.58
C VAL A 248 -17.58 16.73 -7.72
N GLY A 249 -18.36 15.73 -7.32
CA GLY A 249 -19.43 15.88 -6.35
C GLY A 249 -18.90 15.76 -4.92
N HIS A 250 -19.73 16.13 -3.93
CA HIS A 250 -19.41 15.97 -2.53
C HIS A 250 -20.58 15.30 -1.79
N ASP A 251 -20.27 14.35 -0.92
CA ASP A 251 -21.23 13.73 -0.03
C ASP A 251 -20.61 13.67 1.38
N GLU A 252 -21.32 14.17 2.38
CA GLU A 252 -20.81 14.30 3.77
C GLU A 252 -19.43 14.98 3.88
N GLY A 253 -19.09 15.88 2.94
CA GLY A 253 -17.80 16.57 2.87
C GLY A 253 -16.69 15.80 2.16
N TYR A 254 -16.94 14.59 1.69
CA TYR A 254 -15.99 13.81 0.90
C TYR A 254 -16.22 14.00 -0.60
N PRO A 255 -15.16 14.24 -1.40
CA PRO A 255 -15.29 14.32 -2.85
C PRO A 255 -15.56 12.94 -3.44
N PHE A 256 -16.36 12.90 -4.49
CA PHE A 256 -16.55 11.70 -5.30
C PHE A 256 -16.58 12.02 -6.80
N VAL A 257 -16.22 11.05 -7.60
CA VAL A 257 -16.18 11.16 -9.05
C VAL A 257 -17.12 10.11 -9.65
N LEU A 258 -18.05 10.55 -10.51
CA LEU A 258 -18.99 9.67 -11.20
C LEU A 258 -18.41 9.26 -12.56
N PRO A 259 -18.12 7.97 -12.80
CA PRO A 259 -17.60 7.49 -14.09
C PRO A 259 -18.49 7.88 -15.27
N GLN A 260 -19.81 7.92 -15.07
CA GLN A 260 -20.78 8.29 -16.12
C GLN A 260 -20.68 9.75 -16.58
N ARG A 261 -19.96 10.61 -15.83
CA ARG A 261 -19.72 12.02 -16.14
C ARG A 261 -18.29 12.30 -16.58
N MET A 262 -17.50 11.25 -16.79
CA MET A 262 -16.13 11.36 -17.28
C MET A 262 -16.11 11.40 -18.81
N HIS A 263 -15.43 12.39 -19.37
CA HIS A 263 -15.19 12.51 -20.80
C HIS A 263 -13.68 12.59 -21.04
N PRO A 264 -13.11 11.69 -21.86
CA PRO A 264 -11.71 11.80 -22.26
C PRO A 264 -11.45 13.17 -22.87
N VAL A 265 -10.26 13.70 -22.65
CA VAL A 265 -9.79 14.90 -23.34
C VAL A 265 -8.87 14.44 -24.45
N ASP A 266 -9.21 14.78 -25.70
CA ASP A 266 -8.38 14.47 -26.84
C ASP A 266 -7.00 15.13 -26.66
N THR A 267 -5.96 14.35 -26.90
CA THR A 267 -4.58 14.87 -26.96
C THR A 267 -4.40 15.52 -28.31
N ASP A 268 -4.33 16.87 -28.34
CA ASP A 268 -3.79 17.60 -29.49
C ASP A 268 -2.33 17.20 -29.73
#